data_9d97bfafc0137de4d4f85e9f9521236a
#
_entry.id   9d97bfafc0137de4d4f85e9f9521236a
#
_cell.length_a   1.000
_cell.length_b   1.000
_cell.length_c   1.000
_cell.angle_alpha   90.00
_cell.angle_beta   90.00
_cell.angle_gamma   90.00
#
_symmetry.space_group_name_H-M   'P 1'
#
loop_
_entity.id
_entity.type
_entity.pdbx_description
1 polymer ?
#
loop_
_entity_poly.entity_id
_entity_poly.type
_entity_poly.pdbx_seq_one_letter_code
_entity_poly.pdbx_strand_id
1 'polypeptide(L)'
;MIKIAVLGYGTIGSGVVEVLETNREHITQTAGQEIEVKYVLDLRDFPGDPIQEKIVHDYEIIKNDPEIQIVVEAMGGVEPAYTFVKGALLEGKHVATSNKALVAKHGAELLEIAKEREINFLFEAS
;
A
#
# COMPACT_ATOMS: atom_id res chain seq x y z
N MET A 1 -5.43 12.07 10.86
CA MET A 1 -4.68 10.80 10.82
C MET A 1 -4.68 10.25 9.41
N ILE A 2 -3.51 9.88 8.91
CA ILE A 2 -3.38 9.24 7.59
C ILE A 2 -3.45 7.74 7.78
N LYS A 3 -4.38 7.09 7.09
CA LYS A 3 -4.53 5.64 7.17
C LYS A 3 -4.00 4.97 5.91
N ILE A 4 -3.23 3.91 6.12
CA ILE A 4 -2.50 3.19 5.08
C ILE A 4 -2.97 1.74 5.02
N ALA A 5 -3.04 1.19 3.82
CA ALA A 5 -3.20 -0.24 3.60
C ALA A 5 -1.93 -0.79 2.96
N VAL A 6 -1.49 -1.95 3.41
CA VAL A 6 -0.32 -2.64 2.85
C VAL A 6 -0.82 -3.87 2.11
N LEU A 7 -0.42 -4.03 0.85
CA LEU A 7 -0.79 -5.19 0.05
C LEU A 7 0.35 -6.22 0.10
N GLY A 8 0.12 -7.28 0.84
CA GLY A 8 1.09 -8.36 1.04
C GLY A 8 1.85 -8.24 2.35
N TYR A 9 1.98 -9.35 3.07
CA TYR A 9 2.69 -9.42 4.35
C TYR A 9 3.81 -10.44 4.32
N GLY A 10 4.57 -10.43 3.21
CA GLY A 10 5.81 -11.18 3.12
C GLY A 10 6.96 -10.38 3.72
N THR A 11 8.19 -10.66 3.28
CA THR A 11 9.39 -9.99 3.82
C THR A 11 9.32 -8.47 3.66
N ILE A 12 8.92 -7.99 2.49
CA ILE A 12 8.84 -6.55 2.23
C ILE A 12 7.68 -5.92 2.99
N GLY A 13 6.50 -6.53 2.93
CA GLY A 13 5.31 -5.99 3.59
C GLY A 13 5.45 -5.94 5.11
N SER A 14 5.98 -7.00 5.72
CA SER A 14 6.22 -7.01 7.16
C SER A 14 7.27 -5.97 7.56
N GLY A 15 8.29 -5.77 6.71
CA GLY A 15 9.30 -4.74 6.95
C GLY A 15 8.71 -3.34 6.89
N VAL A 16 7.81 -3.08 5.94
CA VAL A 16 7.12 -1.79 5.86
C VAL A 16 6.30 -1.53 7.12
N VAL A 17 5.53 -2.51 7.56
CA VAL A 17 4.71 -2.38 8.77
C VAL A 17 5.61 -2.11 9.97
N GLU A 18 6.71 -2.85 10.11
CA GLU A 18 7.64 -2.67 11.23
C GLU A 18 8.22 -1.25 11.24
N VAL A 19 8.66 -0.74 10.10
CA VAL A 19 9.20 0.62 10.01
C VAL A 19 8.16 1.66 10.42
N LEU A 20 6.94 1.53 9.92
CA LEU A 20 5.88 2.47 10.25
C LEU A 20 5.52 2.45 11.74
N GLU A 21 5.47 1.27 12.34
CA GLU A 21 5.14 1.12 13.76
C GLU A 21 6.30 1.59 14.66
N THR A 22 7.54 1.22 14.32
CA THR A 22 8.73 1.54 15.10
C THR A 22 9.07 3.02 15.08
N ASN A 23 8.90 3.66 13.92
CA ASN A 23 9.24 5.07 13.72
C ASN A 23 8.03 5.99 13.74
N ARG A 24 6.95 5.56 14.31
CA ARG A 24 5.67 6.27 14.30
C ARG A 24 5.79 7.72 14.79
N GLU A 25 6.47 7.94 15.91
CA GLU A 25 6.67 9.28 16.46
C GLU A 25 7.43 10.19 15.50
N HIS A 26 8.54 9.69 14.94
CA HIS A 26 9.36 10.44 14.02
C HIS A 26 8.58 10.77 12.73
N ILE A 27 7.87 9.78 12.21
CA ILE A 27 7.04 9.96 11.01
C ILE A 27 5.94 10.99 11.27
N THR A 28 5.31 10.93 12.44
CA THR A 28 4.28 11.87 12.85
C THR A 28 4.82 13.31 12.88
N GLN A 29 6.01 13.48 13.43
CA GLN A 29 6.65 14.81 13.49
C GLN A 29 6.96 15.34 12.10
N THR A 30 7.48 14.50 11.22
CA THR A 30 7.85 14.89 9.86
C THR A 30 6.64 15.19 8.99
N ALA A 31 5.61 14.37 9.07
CA ALA A 31 4.41 14.50 8.25
C ALA A 31 3.41 15.53 8.81
N GLY A 32 3.54 15.89 10.07
CA GLY A 32 2.58 16.74 10.75
C GLY A 32 1.25 16.05 11.10
N GLN A 33 1.14 14.75 10.86
CA GLN A 33 -0.04 13.95 11.17
C GLN A 33 0.37 12.54 11.55
N GLU A 34 -0.44 11.89 12.37
CA GLU A 34 -0.24 10.47 12.68
C GLU A 34 -0.52 9.61 11.46
N ILE A 35 0.27 8.57 11.31
CA ILE A 35 0.13 7.58 10.24
C ILE A 35 -0.17 6.23 10.89
N GLU A 36 -1.20 5.55 10.40
CA GLU A 36 -1.63 4.27 10.93
C GLU A 36 -1.83 3.26 9.81
N VAL A 37 -1.32 2.04 9.99
CA VAL A 37 -1.64 0.93 9.10
C VAL A 37 -3.00 0.38 9.53
N LYS A 38 -4.01 0.54 8.69
CA LYS A 38 -5.37 0.08 9.00
C LYS A 38 -5.60 -1.35 8.53
N TYR A 39 -5.15 -1.68 7.32
CA TYR A 39 -5.34 -3.00 6.74
C TYR A 39 -4.05 -3.54 6.16
N VAL A 40 -3.93 -4.87 6.20
CA VAL A 40 -2.89 -5.62 5.48
C VAL A 40 -3.61 -6.68 4.68
N LEU A 41 -3.46 -6.66 3.36
CA LEU A 41 -4.06 -7.66 2.48
C LEU A 41 -3.11 -8.85 2.33
N ASP A 42 -3.55 -10.01 2.73
CA ASP A 42 -2.83 -11.25 2.49
C ASP A 42 -3.83 -12.39 2.51
N LEU A 43 -3.63 -13.41 1.68
CA LEU A 43 -4.49 -14.58 1.65
C LEU A 43 -4.23 -15.51 2.82
N ARG A 44 -3.07 -15.37 3.46
CA ARG A 44 -2.68 -16.17 4.62
C ARG A 44 -3.17 -15.51 5.90
N ASP A 45 -3.28 -16.32 6.96
CA ASP A 45 -3.49 -15.83 8.31
C ASP A 45 -2.19 -15.92 9.10
N PHE A 46 -2.07 -15.11 10.13
CA PHE A 46 -0.87 -15.06 10.97
C PHE A 46 -1.27 -15.18 12.44
N PRO A 47 -1.84 -16.33 12.85
CA PRO A 47 -2.32 -16.50 14.23
C PRO A 47 -1.19 -16.31 15.23
N GLY A 48 -1.47 -15.57 16.29
CA GLY A 48 -0.47 -15.25 17.31
C GLY A 48 0.35 -14.00 17.02
N ASP A 49 0.26 -13.45 15.82
CA ASP A 49 0.93 -12.21 15.45
C ASP A 49 -0.06 -11.05 15.64
N PRO A 50 0.35 -9.93 16.26
CA PRO A 50 -0.53 -8.76 16.41
C PRO A 50 -1.12 -8.26 15.09
N ILE A 51 -0.44 -8.50 13.96
CA ILE A 51 -0.91 -8.08 12.65
C ILE A 51 -2.22 -8.75 12.24
N GLN A 52 -2.53 -9.92 12.83
CA GLN A 52 -3.73 -10.67 12.46
C GLN A 52 -5.00 -9.83 12.58
N GLU A 53 -5.05 -8.91 13.51
CA GLU A 53 -6.19 -8.01 13.68
C GLU A 53 -6.42 -7.11 12.46
N LYS A 54 -5.37 -6.86 11.68
CA LYS A 54 -5.40 -5.97 10.52
C LYS A 54 -5.47 -6.73 9.19
N ILE A 55 -5.36 -8.05 9.23
CA ILE A 55 -5.38 -8.87 8.02
C ILE A 55 -6.77 -8.88 7.40
N VAL A 56 -6.83 -8.59 6.11
CA VAL A 56 -8.04 -8.76 5.29
C VAL A 56 -7.68 -9.63 4.10
N HIS A 57 -8.64 -10.40 3.62
CA HIS A 57 -8.44 -11.32 2.51
C HIS A 57 -9.08 -10.83 1.21
N ASP A 58 -9.85 -9.76 1.28
CA ASP A 58 -10.57 -9.22 0.13
C ASP A 58 -10.11 -7.78 -0.12
N TYR A 59 -9.55 -7.54 -1.30
CA TYR A 59 -9.08 -6.21 -1.69
C TYR A 59 -10.22 -5.18 -1.72
N GLU A 60 -11.45 -5.58 -1.98
CA GLU A 60 -12.59 -4.67 -2.03
C GLU A 60 -12.78 -3.89 -0.71
N ILE A 61 -12.41 -4.49 0.41
CA ILE A 61 -12.45 -3.82 1.72
C ILE A 61 -11.56 -2.57 1.71
N ILE A 62 -10.37 -2.69 1.12
CA ILE A 62 -9.41 -1.58 1.03
C ILE A 62 -9.87 -0.56 -0.02
N LYS A 63 -10.25 -1.06 -1.20
CA LYS A 63 -10.65 -0.21 -2.32
C LYS A 63 -11.82 0.70 -1.98
N ASN A 64 -12.79 0.16 -1.27
CA ASN A 64 -14.04 0.86 -0.95
C ASN A 64 -13.99 1.65 0.36
N ASP A 65 -12.87 1.63 1.09
CA ASP A 65 -12.73 2.38 2.32
C ASP A 65 -12.20 3.79 2.03
N PRO A 66 -13.03 4.83 2.16
CA PRO A 66 -12.60 6.20 1.88
C PRO A 66 -11.58 6.75 2.87
N GLU A 67 -11.39 6.10 4.02
CA GLU A 67 -10.39 6.52 4.99
C GLU A 67 -8.97 6.13 4.58
N ILE A 68 -8.82 5.14 3.70
CA ILE A 68 -7.51 4.73 3.21
C ILE A 68 -7.02 5.75 2.18
N GLN A 69 -5.95 6.45 2.50
CA GLN A 69 -5.38 7.48 1.64
C GLN A 69 -4.19 6.98 0.84
N ILE A 70 -3.44 6.03 1.39
CA ILE A 70 -2.22 5.52 0.78
C ILE A 70 -2.26 3.99 0.77
N VAL A 71 -1.88 3.42 -0.36
CA VAL A 71 -1.74 1.97 -0.52
C VAL A 71 -0.26 1.68 -0.82
N VAL A 72 0.35 0.81 -0.02
CA VAL A 72 1.73 0.36 -0.24
C VAL A 72 1.67 -1.05 -0.80
N GLU A 73 2.16 -1.22 -2.02
CA GLU A 73 2.16 -2.52 -2.68
C GLU A 73 3.50 -3.22 -2.39
N ALA A 74 3.43 -4.41 -1.81
CA ALA A 74 4.58 -5.20 -1.40
C ALA A 74 4.42 -6.68 -1.77
N MET A 75 3.65 -6.96 -2.83
CA MET A 75 3.31 -8.34 -3.21
C MET A 75 4.34 -8.96 -4.15
N GLY A 76 4.93 -8.16 -5.03
CA GLY A 76 5.79 -8.69 -6.08
C GLY A 76 4.99 -9.26 -7.26
N GLY A 77 5.65 -9.42 -8.40
CA GLY A 77 5.00 -9.91 -9.62
C GLY A 77 4.09 -8.87 -10.26
N VAL A 78 3.58 -9.17 -11.47
CA VAL A 78 2.74 -8.23 -12.20
C VAL A 78 1.28 -8.31 -11.74
N GLU A 79 0.75 -9.50 -11.62
CA GLU A 79 -0.61 -9.70 -11.16
C GLU A 79 -0.63 -10.52 -9.86
N PRO A 80 -1.55 -10.24 -8.95
CA PRO A 80 -2.66 -9.29 -9.04
C PRO A 80 -2.28 -7.84 -8.70
N ALA A 81 -1.00 -7.54 -8.50
CA ALA A 81 -0.54 -6.21 -8.11
C ALA A 81 -1.05 -5.11 -9.05
N TYR A 82 -0.97 -5.34 -10.37
CA TYR A 82 -1.43 -4.37 -11.35
C TYR A 82 -2.91 -4.03 -11.16
N THR A 83 -3.74 -5.05 -11.04
CA THR A 83 -5.19 -4.86 -10.87
C THR A 83 -5.50 -4.06 -9.61
N PHE A 84 -4.82 -4.38 -8.51
CA PHE A 84 -5.05 -3.71 -7.22
C PHE A 84 -4.54 -2.27 -7.24
N VAL A 85 -3.33 -2.05 -7.75
CA VAL A 85 -2.74 -0.71 -7.82
C VAL A 85 -3.55 0.20 -8.73
N LYS A 86 -3.94 -0.30 -9.90
CA LYS A 86 -4.77 0.47 -10.80
C LYS A 86 -6.10 0.85 -10.15
N GLY A 87 -6.74 -0.11 -9.50
CA GLY A 87 -8.00 0.14 -8.77
C GLY A 87 -7.85 1.19 -7.69
N ALA A 88 -6.74 1.16 -6.93
CA ALA A 88 -6.49 2.15 -5.88
C ALA A 88 -6.33 3.55 -6.47
N LEU A 89 -5.56 3.68 -7.54
CA LEU A 89 -5.38 4.96 -8.22
C LEU A 89 -6.70 5.51 -8.75
N LEU A 90 -7.53 4.66 -9.35
CA LEU A 90 -8.84 5.06 -9.86
C LEU A 90 -9.78 5.52 -8.75
N GLU A 91 -9.60 5.03 -7.53
CA GLU A 91 -10.35 5.47 -6.36
C GLU A 91 -9.76 6.71 -5.68
N GLY A 92 -8.70 7.28 -6.25
CA GLY A 92 -8.10 8.50 -5.73
C GLY A 92 -7.13 8.29 -4.57
N LYS A 93 -6.61 7.07 -4.42
CA LYS A 93 -5.64 6.76 -3.38
C LYS A 93 -4.22 6.88 -3.91
N HIS A 94 -3.32 7.41 -3.09
CA HIS A 94 -1.90 7.42 -3.43
C HIS A 94 -1.34 6.01 -3.32
N VAL A 95 -0.38 5.68 -4.17
CA VAL A 95 0.24 4.35 -4.17
C VAL A 95 1.76 4.47 -4.12
N ALA A 96 2.39 3.63 -3.30
CA ALA A 96 3.84 3.46 -3.30
C ALA A 96 4.14 1.98 -3.56
N THR A 97 5.14 1.69 -4.37
CA THR A 97 5.54 0.33 -4.68
C THR A 97 7.04 0.20 -4.88
N SER A 98 7.59 -0.97 -4.54
CA SER A 98 8.96 -1.34 -4.88
C SER A 98 8.98 -2.46 -5.92
N ASN A 99 7.85 -2.74 -6.56
CA ASN A 99 7.67 -3.86 -7.47
C ASN A 99 8.20 -3.53 -8.87
N LYS A 100 9.42 -3.92 -9.15
CA LYS A 100 10.10 -3.62 -10.42
C LYS A 100 9.38 -4.21 -11.63
N ALA A 101 8.85 -5.43 -11.51
CA ALA A 101 8.14 -6.07 -12.60
C ALA A 101 6.87 -5.31 -12.98
N LEU A 102 6.14 -4.83 -11.99
CA LEU A 102 4.94 -4.02 -12.22
C LEU A 102 5.29 -2.72 -12.94
N VAL A 103 6.28 -2.01 -12.44
CA VAL A 103 6.69 -0.72 -13.01
C VAL A 103 7.23 -0.90 -14.43
N ALA A 104 8.02 -1.95 -14.67
CA ALA A 104 8.57 -2.22 -16.00
C ALA A 104 7.46 -2.46 -17.02
N LYS A 105 6.40 -3.16 -16.64
CA LYS A 105 5.33 -3.52 -17.57
C LYS A 105 4.24 -2.45 -17.68
N HIS A 106 3.85 -1.86 -16.57
CA HIS A 106 2.69 -0.96 -16.50
C HIS A 106 2.97 0.41 -15.91
N GLY A 107 4.23 0.74 -15.63
CA GLY A 107 4.57 1.98 -14.95
C GLY A 107 4.06 3.24 -15.67
N ALA A 108 4.22 3.28 -17.00
CA ALA A 108 3.79 4.44 -17.78
C ALA A 108 2.28 4.66 -17.69
N GLU A 109 1.50 3.59 -17.79
CA GLU A 109 0.04 3.66 -17.67
C GLU A 109 -0.38 4.12 -16.28
N LEU A 110 0.25 3.56 -15.23
CA LEU A 110 -0.10 3.88 -13.86
C LEU A 110 0.27 5.33 -13.52
N LEU A 111 1.40 5.81 -14.02
CA LEU A 111 1.80 7.22 -13.85
C LEU A 111 0.79 8.15 -14.53
N GLU A 112 0.30 7.79 -15.70
CA GLU A 112 -0.69 8.58 -16.42
C GLU A 112 -2.00 8.69 -15.63
N ILE A 113 -2.46 7.57 -15.07
CA ILE A 113 -3.67 7.56 -14.23
C ILE A 113 -3.47 8.44 -13.01
N ALA A 114 -2.33 8.32 -12.34
CA ALA A 114 -2.03 9.12 -11.15
C ALA A 114 -2.03 10.61 -11.49
N LYS A 115 -1.43 10.98 -12.61
CA LYS A 115 -1.37 12.35 -13.06
C LYS A 115 -2.76 12.92 -13.35
N GLU A 116 -3.60 12.17 -14.04
CA GLU A 116 -4.98 12.57 -14.34
C GLU A 116 -5.80 12.76 -13.08
N ARG A 117 -5.53 11.97 -12.05
CA ARG A 117 -6.27 12.01 -10.79
C ARG A 117 -5.63 12.95 -9.75
N GLU A 118 -4.52 13.57 -10.10
CA GLU A 118 -3.77 14.47 -9.21
C GLU A 118 -3.33 13.80 -7.90
N ILE A 119 -2.91 12.54 -8.00
CA ILE A 119 -2.39 11.76 -6.87
C ILE A 119 -0.99 11.26 -7.21
N ASN A 120 -0.33 10.67 -6.22
CA ASN A 120 1.04 10.21 -6.37
C ASN A 120 1.12 8.71 -6.62
N PHE A 121 1.96 8.32 -7.57
CA PHE A 121 2.38 6.95 -7.76
C PHE A 121 3.90 6.94 -7.63
N LEU A 122 4.39 6.46 -6.49
CA LEU A 122 5.80 6.50 -6.13
C LEU A 122 6.42 5.11 -6.25
N PHE A 123 7.61 5.05 -6.85
CA PHE A 123 8.34 3.80 -6.97
C PHE A 123 9.84 4.08 -7.00
N GLU A 124 10.64 3.09 -6.60
CA GLU A 124 12.09 3.19 -6.69
C GLU A 124 12.55 2.74 -8.06
N ALA A 125 13.30 3.62 -8.72
CA ALA A 125 13.93 3.33 -10.01
C ALA A 125 15.37 2.87 -9.74
N SER A 126 15.58 1.60 -9.56
CA SER A 126 16.93 1.11 -9.31
C SER A 126 17.32 0.02 -10.31
#